data_778b0d16fa71747154f12b64819ec4ca
#
_entry.id   778b0d16fa71747154f12b64819ec4ca
#
_cell.length_a   1.000
_cell.length_b   1.000
_cell.length_c   1.000
_cell.angle_alpha   90.00
_cell.angle_beta   90.00
_cell.angle_gamma   90.00
#
_symmetry.space_group_name_H-M   'P 1'
#
loop_
_entity.id
_entity.type
_entity.pdbx_description
1 polymer ?
#
loop_
_entity_poly.entity_id
_entity_poly.type
_entity_poly.pdbx_seq_one_letter_code
_entity_poly.pdbx_strand_id
1 'polypeptide(L)'
;MSDSGGPLSPDRPDVDRDFRVDAPFEPAGDQPDAIEQLAAGFRQGMDKQTLLGVTGSGKTNTVSWTIEEIQKPTLVIAHNKTLAAQLYEEFRELFPDNAVEYFVSYYDYYQPEAYVEQTDTYIDKDASINDEIDRLRHSATRSLLTRDDVIVVASVSAIYGLGDPRNYVDMSLRIEQGEAIDRDELLGRLVDLNYERNDVDFTQGTFRVRGDTVEIYPMYGRYALRVEFWGDEIDRIRKLDPLEGEVKSAEPAALIHPAEHYS
;
A
#
# COMPACT_ATOMS: atom_id res chain seq x y z
N MET A 1 -12.50 24.42 -11.42
CA MET A 1 -12.39 23.15 -12.16
C MET A 1 -11.07 22.57 -11.76
N SER A 2 -11.04 21.82 -10.69
CA SER A 2 -9.84 21.13 -10.19
C SER A 2 -9.80 19.76 -10.89
N ASP A 3 -8.81 19.63 -11.75
CA ASP A 3 -8.42 18.33 -12.29
C ASP A 3 -7.82 17.53 -11.13
N SER A 4 -8.66 16.74 -10.45
CA SER A 4 -8.28 15.94 -9.30
C SER A 4 -7.87 14.52 -9.66
N GLY A 5 -7.77 14.21 -10.93
CA GLY A 5 -7.19 12.96 -11.42
C GLY A 5 -5.67 13.11 -11.54
N GLY A 6 -4.90 12.50 -10.64
CA GLY A 6 -3.46 12.39 -10.86
C GLY A 6 -3.17 11.73 -12.21
N PRO A 7 -2.08 12.10 -12.91
CA PRO A 7 -1.80 11.66 -14.28
C PRO A 7 -1.57 10.15 -14.44
N LEU A 8 -1.63 9.39 -13.35
CA LEU A 8 -1.24 7.98 -13.30
C LEU A 8 -2.41 7.02 -13.04
N SER A 9 -3.63 7.49 -12.76
CA SER A 9 -4.80 6.60 -12.59
C SER A 9 -6.06 7.24 -13.16
N PRO A 10 -6.47 6.86 -14.40
CA PRO A 10 -7.70 7.37 -15.00
C PRO A 10 -8.98 6.92 -14.25
N ASP A 11 -8.88 5.90 -13.41
CA ASP A 11 -9.99 5.28 -12.68
C ASP A 11 -9.83 5.42 -11.15
N ARG A 12 -9.16 6.46 -10.70
CA ARG A 12 -9.03 6.74 -9.27
C ARG A 12 -10.42 6.91 -8.66
N PRO A 13 -10.82 6.07 -7.69
CA PRO A 13 -12.08 6.30 -7.00
C PRO A 13 -12.00 7.67 -6.35
N ASP A 14 -13.01 8.50 -6.59
CA ASP A 14 -13.20 9.83 -6.01
C ASP A 14 -13.53 9.64 -4.52
N VAL A 15 -12.57 9.16 -3.75
CA VAL A 15 -12.66 9.08 -2.30
C VAL A 15 -12.09 10.37 -1.79
N ASP A 16 -12.97 11.36 -1.64
CA ASP A 16 -12.67 12.63 -0.97
C ASP A 16 -12.41 12.34 0.52
N ARG A 17 -11.20 11.91 0.80
CA ARG A 17 -10.71 11.66 2.17
C ARG A 17 -9.66 12.70 2.50
N ASP A 18 -10.08 13.67 3.31
CA ASP A 18 -9.14 14.59 3.91
C ASP A 18 -8.26 13.87 4.94
N PHE A 19 -7.02 14.31 5.08
CA PHE A 19 -6.21 13.94 6.23
C PHE A 19 -6.84 14.49 7.49
N ARG A 20 -7.02 13.60 8.47
CA ARG A 20 -7.58 13.96 9.76
C ARG A 20 -6.80 13.29 10.87
N VAL A 21 -6.24 14.12 11.77
CA VAL A 21 -5.55 13.63 12.97
C VAL A 21 -6.58 13.21 14.01
N ASP A 22 -6.45 11.98 14.49
CA ASP A 22 -7.17 11.48 15.65
C ASP A 22 -6.19 11.33 16.82
N ALA A 23 -6.20 12.28 17.71
CA ALA A 23 -5.32 12.30 18.89
C ALA A 23 -6.12 12.63 20.15
N PRO A 24 -5.81 12.00 21.30
CA PRO A 24 -6.50 12.26 22.57
C PRO A 24 -6.11 13.60 23.22
N PHE A 25 -5.35 14.44 22.53
CA PHE A 25 -4.82 15.72 23.02
C PHE A 25 -4.75 16.73 21.88
N GLU A 26 -4.76 18.00 22.22
CA GLU A 26 -4.60 19.13 21.31
C GLU A 26 -3.14 19.60 21.25
N PRO A 27 -2.72 20.29 20.17
CA PRO A 27 -1.41 20.95 20.12
C PRO A 27 -1.20 21.91 21.31
N ALA A 28 -0.04 21.83 21.96
CA ALA A 28 0.25 22.63 23.13
C ALA A 28 1.65 23.27 23.10
N GLY A 29 1.86 24.28 23.94
CA GLY A 29 3.13 25.02 23.98
C GLY A 29 3.41 25.75 22.67
N ASP A 30 4.59 25.51 22.08
CA ASP A 30 5.01 26.12 20.82
C ASP A 30 4.52 25.37 19.57
N GLN A 31 3.79 24.27 19.75
CA GLN A 31 3.32 23.43 18.62
C GLN A 31 2.32 24.18 17.71
N PRO A 32 1.30 24.90 18.21
CA PRO A 32 0.37 25.65 17.36
C PRO A 32 1.09 26.64 16.44
N ASP A 33 2.02 27.40 16.96
CA ASP A 33 2.80 28.38 16.20
C ASP A 33 3.69 27.68 15.14
N ALA A 34 4.29 26.53 15.50
CA ALA A 34 5.12 25.76 14.58
C ALA A 34 4.29 25.17 13.43
N ILE A 35 3.09 24.67 13.71
CA ILE A 35 2.15 24.14 12.69
C ILE A 35 1.76 25.26 11.73
N GLU A 36 1.34 26.42 12.25
CA GLU A 36 0.96 27.57 11.42
C GLU A 36 2.10 28.03 10.52
N GLN A 37 3.33 28.16 11.07
CA GLN A 37 4.50 28.57 10.31
C GLN A 37 4.88 27.59 9.21
N LEU A 38 4.88 26.27 9.51
CA LEU A 38 5.18 25.23 8.53
C LEU A 38 4.14 25.21 7.41
N ALA A 39 2.85 25.24 7.75
CA ALA A 39 1.77 25.27 6.78
C ALA A 39 1.77 26.53 5.93
N ALA A 40 2.01 27.71 6.54
CA ALA A 40 2.14 28.97 5.82
C ALA A 40 3.33 28.95 4.86
N GLY A 41 4.49 28.47 5.30
CA GLY A 41 5.67 28.34 4.46
C GLY A 41 5.42 27.43 3.26
N PHE A 42 4.74 26.30 3.48
CA PHE A 42 4.33 25.40 2.40
C PHE A 42 3.41 26.11 1.38
N ARG A 43 2.36 26.80 1.85
CA ARG A 43 1.44 27.57 0.99
C ARG A 43 2.12 28.69 0.20
N GLN A 44 3.22 29.25 0.72
CA GLN A 44 4.05 30.26 0.06
C GLN A 44 5.05 29.66 -0.92
N GLY A 45 5.12 28.34 -1.05
CA GLY A 45 6.04 27.65 -1.95
C GLY A 45 7.48 27.58 -1.45
N MET A 46 7.70 27.58 -0.14
CA MET A 46 9.04 27.36 0.43
C MET A 46 9.49 25.93 0.17
N ASP A 47 10.61 25.77 -0.52
CA ASP A 47 11.17 24.45 -0.84
C ASP A 47 11.72 23.72 0.38
N LYS A 48 12.12 24.42 1.42
CA LYS A 48 12.78 23.85 2.61
C LYS A 48 12.35 24.58 3.87
N GLN A 49 12.03 23.80 4.89
CA GLN A 49 11.76 24.28 6.23
C GLN A 49 12.39 23.31 7.24
N THR A 50 12.74 23.81 8.41
CA THR A 50 13.33 22.99 9.47
C THR A 50 12.52 23.12 10.75
N LEU A 51 12.00 22.01 11.26
CA LEU A 51 11.38 21.92 12.59
C LEU A 51 12.44 21.53 13.62
N LEU A 52 12.79 22.47 14.49
CA LEU A 52 13.75 22.25 15.57
C LEU A 52 13.01 21.95 16.88
N GLY A 53 13.37 20.86 17.53
CA GLY A 53 12.81 20.49 18.83
C GLY A 53 13.62 19.38 19.48
N VAL A 54 13.66 19.39 20.82
CA VAL A 54 14.32 18.34 21.61
C VAL A 54 13.60 17.00 21.46
N THR A 55 14.25 15.91 21.84
CA THR A 55 13.60 14.59 21.88
C THR A 55 12.40 14.64 22.84
N GLY A 56 11.27 14.08 22.42
CA GLY A 56 10.03 14.07 23.20
C GLY A 56 9.22 15.37 23.16
N SER A 57 9.61 16.37 22.33
CA SER A 57 8.81 17.61 22.17
C SER A 57 7.58 17.48 21.27
N GLY A 58 7.25 16.27 20.82
CA GLY A 58 6.09 16.03 19.95
C GLY A 58 6.29 16.47 18.50
N LYS A 59 7.51 16.37 17.95
CA LYS A 59 7.77 16.74 16.56
C LYS A 59 6.90 15.95 15.56
N THR A 60 6.71 14.65 15.81
CA THR A 60 5.85 13.81 14.95
C THR A 60 4.43 14.33 14.94
N ASN A 61 3.90 14.66 16.13
CA ASN A 61 2.56 15.24 16.25
C ASN A 61 2.46 16.59 15.54
N THR A 62 3.45 17.49 15.71
CA THR A 62 3.50 18.77 15.00
C THR A 62 3.46 18.58 13.49
N VAL A 63 4.23 17.61 12.95
CA VAL A 63 4.23 17.27 11.54
C VAL A 63 2.87 16.69 11.11
N SER A 64 2.24 15.86 11.94
CA SER A 64 0.92 15.29 11.65
C SER A 64 -0.15 16.38 11.48
N TRP A 65 -0.25 17.31 12.42
CA TRP A 65 -1.16 18.46 12.25
C TRP A 65 -0.79 19.37 11.07
N THR A 66 0.50 19.48 10.74
CA THR A 66 0.91 20.20 9.52
C THR A 66 0.41 19.49 8.27
N ILE A 67 0.47 18.15 8.21
CA ILE A 67 -0.06 17.34 7.09
C ILE A 67 -1.58 17.55 6.98
N GLU A 68 -2.30 17.52 8.10
CA GLU A 68 -3.75 17.82 8.13
C GLU A 68 -4.04 19.22 7.57
N GLU A 69 -3.25 20.23 7.92
CA GLU A 69 -3.42 21.60 7.43
C GLU A 69 -3.12 21.78 5.93
N ILE A 70 -2.16 21.05 5.40
CA ILE A 70 -1.73 21.20 4.00
C ILE A 70 -2.46 20.25 3.03
N GLN A 71 -3.05 19.15 3.53
CA GLN A 71 -3.83 18.20 2.73
C GLN A 71 -3.07 17.70 1.49
N LYS A 72 -1.84 17.19 1.67
CA LYS A 72 -1.01 16.68 0.56
C LYS A 72 -0.45 15.30 0.85
N PRO A 73 -0.38 14.41 -0.17
CA PRO A 73 0.37 13.17 -0.05
C PRO A 73 1.78 13.45 0.46
N THR A 74 2.20 12.67 1.43
CA THR A 74 3.44 12.94 2.17
C THR A 74 4.37 11.75 2.16
N LEU A 75 5.65 12.00 1.88
CA LEU A 75 6.73 11.01 2.00
C LEU A 75 7.61 11.35 3.21
N VAL A 76 7.68 10.44 4.14
CA VAL A 76 8.54 10.52 5.34
C VAL A 76 9.74 9.59 5.16
N ILE A 77 10.95 10.13 5.11
CA ILE A 77 12.17 9.34 4.92
C ILE A 77 12.95 9.26 6.22
N ALA A 78 13.14 8.05 6.71
CA ALA A 78 13.98 7.75 7.87
C ALA A 78 15.33 7.16 7.42
N HIS A 79 16.38 7.40 8.22
CA HIS A 79 17.73 6.93 7.86
C HIS A 79 17.95 5.42 8.07
N ASN A 80 17.05 4.74 8.79
CA ASN A 80 17.07 3.28 8.97
C ASN A 80 15.66 2.71 9.16
N LYS A 81 15.54 1.37 9.07
CA LYS A 81 14.27 0.64 9.21
C LYS A 81 13.63 0.78 10.58
N THR A 82 14.43 0.79 11.64
CA THR A 82 13.90 0.86 13.03
C THR A 82 13.18 2.18 13.25
N LEU A 83 13.77 3.29 12.84
CA LEU A 83 13.12 4.60 12.91
C LEU A 83 11.92 4.69 11.95
N ALA A 84 12.04 4.12 10.75
CA ALA A 84 10.92 4.06 9.83
C ALA A 84 9.74 3.29 10.43
N ALA A 85 9.98 2.15 11.08
CA ALA A 85 8.94 1.37 11.74
C ALA A 85 8.27 2.14 12.89
N GLN A 86 9.08 2.81 13.73
CA GLN A 86 8.53 3.65 14.81
C GLN A 86 7.65 4.77 14.26
N LEU A 87 8.13 5.53 13.26
CA LEU A 87 7.35 6.61 12.65
C LEU A 87 6.08 6.09 11.96
N TYR A 88 6.17 4.92 11.31
CA TYR A 88 5.01 4.28 10.71
C TYR A 88 3.91 3.99 11.72
N GLU A 89 4.25 3.41 12.89
CA GLU A 89 3.27 3.14 13.94
C GLU A 89 2.72 4.45 14.52
N GLU A 90 3.57 5.46 14.79
CA GLU A 90 3.13 6.78 15.28
C GLU A 90 2.13 7.45 14.30
N PHE A 91 2.43 7.44 13.00
CA PHE A 91 1.50 8.00 12.00
C PHE A 91 0.22 7.18 11.84
N ARG A 92 0.28 5.85 11.94
CA ARG A 92 -0.92 5.02 11.91
C ARG A 92 -1.88 5.27 13.06
N GLU A 93 -1.34 5.50 14.25
CA GLU A 93 -2.13 5.87 15.42
C GLU A 93 -2.81 7.23 15.25
N LEU A 94 -2.12 8.19 14.62
CA LEU A 94 -2.60 9.55 14.44
C LEU A 94 -3.54 9.70 13.21
N PHE A 95 -3.46 8.81 12.24
CA PHE A 95 -4.26 8.83 11.01
C PHE A 95 -4.95 7.48 10.76
N PRO A 96 -5.87 7.04 11.66
CA PRO A 96 -6.48 5.71 11.57
C PRO A 96 -7.34 5.50 10.32
N ASP A 97 -7.90 6.57 9.76
CA ASP A 97 -8.79 6.55 8.59
C ASP A 97 -8.08 6.83 7.26
N ASN A 98 -6.81 7.27 7.30
CA ASN A 98 -6.02 7.59 6.12
C ASN A 98 -5.04 6.45 5.76
N ALA A 99 -4.49 6.48 4.55
CA ALA A 99 -3.52 5.48 4.12
C ALA A 99 -2.13 5.80 4.65
N VAL A 100 -1.72 5.13 5.71
CA VAL A 100 -0.33 5.17 6.19
C VAL A 100 0.37 3.90 5.74
N GLU A 101 1.42 4.04 4.95
CA GLU A 101 2.11 2.95 4.27
C GLU A 101 3.57 2.87 4.67
N TYR A 102 4.11 1.64 4.67
CA TYR A 102 5.49 1.34 5.03
C TYR A 102 6.28 0.86 3.82
N PHE A 103 7.39 1.53 3.51
CA PHE A 103 8.18 1.23 2.32
C PHE A 103 9.67 1.16 2.64
N VAL A 104 10.19 -0.05 2.82
CA VAL A 104 11.60 -0.30 3.14
C VAL A 104 12.19 -1.35 2.20
N SER A 105 13.52 -1.45 2.13
CA SER A 105 14.18 -2.48 1.33
C SER A 105 14.15 -3.84 2.00
N TYR A 106 14.32 -4.89 1.20
CA TYR A 106 14.45 -6.28 1.69
C TYR A 106 15.75 -6.50 2.47
N TYR A 107 16.82 -5.78 2.16
CA TYR A 107 18.22 -6.14 2.48
C TYR A 107 18.87 -5.35 3.63
N ASP A 108 18.15 -4.63 4.48
CA ASP A 108 18.78 -3.84 5.55
C ASP A 108 19.18 -4.64 6.79
N TYR A 109 19.09 -5.97 6.78
CA TYR A 109 19.57 -6.81 7.85
C TYR A 109 20.30 -8.03 7.29
N TYR A 110 21.60 -7.87 7.05
CA TYR A 110 22.52 -9.00 6.91
C TYR A 110 22.69 -9.62 8.30
N GLN A 111 21.84 -10.57 8.68
CA GLN A 111 22.23 -11.54 9.70
C GLN A 111 23.14 -12.54 8.99
N PRO A 112 24.40 -12.71 9.46
CA PRO A 112 25.22 -13.81 8.97
C PRO A 112 24.45 -15.10 9.26
N GLU A 113 24.38 -16.00 8.29
CA GLU A 113 23.84 -17.35 8.44
C GLU A 113 24.49 -17.98 9.68
N ALA A 114 23.77 -18.10 10.76
CA ALA A 114 24.22 -18.81 11.94
C ALA A 114 23.91 -20.29 11.70
N TYR A 115 24.87 -21.00 11.11
CA TYR A 115 24.89 -22.45 11.13
C TYR A 115 25.17 -22.89 12.57
N VAL A 116 24.17 -23.44 13.23
CA VAL A 116 24.34 -24.10 14.52
C VAL A 116 24.63 -25.56 14.25
N GLU A 117 25.90 -25.94 14.29
CA GLU A 117 26.41 -27.31 14.04
C GLU A 117 25.79 -28.41 14.91
N GLN A 118 25.01 -28.04 15.92
CA GLN A 118 24.50 -29.03 16.90
C GLN A 118 23.08 -29.56 16.61
N THR A 119 22.33 -29.04 15.65
CA THR A 119 20.94 -29.47 15.46
C THR A 119 20.52 -29.71 14.02
N ASP A 120 21.40 -29.60 13.02
CA ASP A 120 21.08 -29.81 11.59
C ASP A 120 19.72 -29.15 11.17
N THR A 121 19.42 -28.01 11.76
CA THR A 121 18.16 -27.30 11.52
C THR A 121 18.45 -26.01 10.75
N TYR A 122 18.16 -26.05 9.48
CA TYR A 122 18.03 -24.83 8.65
C TYR A 122 16.80 -24.07 9.15
N ILE A 123 16.98 -22.92 9.77
CA ILE A 123 15.87 -22.06 10.16
C ILE A 123 15.48 -21.19 8.96
N ASP A 124 14.44 -21.60 8.29
CA ASP A 124 13.77 -20.90 7.18
C ASP A 124 13.01 -19.66 7.71
N LYS A 125 13.75 -18.72 8.31
CA LYS A 125 13.18 -17.50 8.90
C LYS A 125 13.08 -16.32 7.92
N ASP A 126 13.76 -16.42 6.77
CA ASP A 126 13.87 -15.29 5.85
C ASP A 126 12.71 -15.14 4.87
N ALA A 127 12.03 -16.23 4.48
CA ALA A 127 10.95 -16.19 3.50
C ALA A 127 9.74 -15.38 4.01
N SER A 128 9.23 -15.66 5.20
CA SER A 128 8.03 -15.01 5.73
C SER A 128 8.17 -13.50 6.01
N ILE A 129 9.39 -13.04 6.32
CA ILE A 129 9.66 -11.60 6.54
C ILE A 129 9.72 -10.87 5.20
N ASN A 130 10.27 -11.50 4.17
CA ASN A 130 10.34 -10.94 2.84
C ASN A 130 8.95 -10.81 2.20
N ASP A 131 8.08 -11.78 2.39
CA ASP A 131 6.69 -11.75 1.87
C ASP A 131 5.89 -10.60 2.47
N GLU A 132 6.00 -10.34 3.79
CA GLU A 132 5.32 -9.23 4.43
C GLU A 132 5.88 -7.87 3.98
N ILE A 133 7.20 -7.73 3.81
CA ILE A 133 7.81 -6.51 3.26
C ILE A 133 7.33 -6.28 1.83
N ASP A 134 7.26 -7.33 1.02
CA ASP A 134 6.79 -7.24 -0.36
C ASP A 134 5.33 -6.80 -0.42
N ARG A 135 4.48 -7.40 0.38
CA ARG A 135 3.07 -6.99 0.53
C ARG A 135 2.94 -5.51 0.91
N LEU A 136 3.73 -5.03 1.89
CA LEU A 136 3.69 -3.63 2.33
C LEU A 136 4.17 -2.67 1.22
N ARG A 137 5.17 -3.06 0.45
CA ARG A 137 5.65 -2.28 -0.71
C ARG A 137 4.59 -2.18 -1.79
N HIS A 138 3.92 -3.28 -2.13
CA HIS A 138 2.80 -3.30 -3.08
C HIS A 138 1.62 -2.47 -2.57
N SER A 139 1.30 -2.55 -1.27
CA SER A 139 0.28 -1.72 -0.64
C SER A 139 0.58 -0.23 -0.81
N ALA A 140 1.81 0.20 -0.54
CA ALA A 140 2.23 1.58 -0.68
C ALA A 140 2.11 2.07 -2.14
N THR A 141 2.58 1.26 -3.10
CA THR A 141 2.48 1.60 -4.52
C THR A 141 1.01 1.74 -4.94
N ARG A 142 0.16 0.78 -4.55
CA ARG A 142 -1.27 0.84 -4.85
C ARG A 142 -1.92 2.09 -4.24
N SER A 143 -1.66 2.39 -2.98
CA SER A 143 -2.24 3.54 -2.29
C SER A 143 -1.86 4.85 -2.97
N LEU A 144 -0.61 5.02 -3.37
CA LEU A 144 -0.15 6.19 -4.14
C LEU A 144 -0.84 6.34 -5.49
N LEU A 145 -1.25 5.24 -6.11
CA LEU A 145 -1.94 5.26 -7.41
C LEU A 145 -3.45 5.47 -7.29
N THR A 146 -4.05 5.13 -6.14
CA THR A 146 -5.50 5.09 -5.98
C THR A 146 -6.05 6.07 -4.94
N ARG A 147 -5.21 6.79 -4.17
CA ARG A 147 -5.61 7.67 -3.07
C ARG A 147 -4.81 8.96 -3.07
N ASP A 148 -5.41 10.04 -2.54
CA ASP A 148 -4.76 11.35 -2.29
C ASP A 148 -4.31 11.50 -0.84
N ASP A 149 -4.92 10.77 0.09
CA ASP A 149 -4.69 10.81 1.52
C ASP A 149 -3.64 9.76 1.96
N VAL A 150 -2.44 9.82 1.36
CA VAL A 150 -1.38 8.81 1.57
C VAL A 150 -0.18 9.40 2.27
N ILE A 151 0.25 8.75 3.36
CA ILE A 151 1.54 8.99 4.02
C ILE A 151 2.39 7.74 3.82
N VAL A 152 3.51 7.87 3.11
CA VAL A 152 4.48 6.78 2.96
C VAL A 152 5.64 7.00 3.90
N VAL A 153 5.87 6.09 4.82
CA VAL A 153 7.05 6.08 5.69
C VAL A 153 8.08 5.11 5.13
N ALA A 154 9.22 5.64 4.72
CA ALA A 154 10.23 4.89 3.98
C ALA A 154 11.63 4.99 4.61
N SER A 155 12.46 3.98 4.39
CA SER A 155 13.90 4.11 4.61
C SER A 155 14.56 4.73 3.38
N VAL A 156 15.81 5.22 3.54
CA VAL A 156 16.58 5.84 2.43
C VAL A 156 16.74 4.92 1.21
N SER A 157 16.60 3.62 1.40
CA SER A 157 16.65 2.63 0.31
C SER A 157 15.45 2.69 -0.65
N ALA A 158 14.36 3.39 -0.27
CA ALA A 158 13.19 3.58 -1.14
C ALA A 158 13.48 4.37 -2.41
N ILE A 159 14.59 5.11 -2.46
CA ILE A 159 15.00 5.89 -3.64
C ILE A 159 15.63 5.04 -4.76
N TYR A 160 15.86 3.76 -4.51
CA TYR A 160 16.50 2.85 -5.46
C TYR A 160 15.56 1.73 -5.91
N GLY A 161 15.66 1.30 -7.17
CA GLY A 161 15.12 0.05 -7.69
C GLY A 161 13.60 0.00 -7.90
N LEU A 162 12.95 1.13 -8.13
CA LEU A 162 11.58 1.16 -8.64
C LEU A 162 11.59 1.52 -10.12
N GLY A 163 10.85 0.76 -10.92
CA GLY A 163 10.60 1.06 -12.32
C GLY A 163 9.69 2.28 -12.52
N ASP A 164 9.36 2.56 -13.77
CA ASP A 164 8.42 3.65 -14.10
C ASP A 164 7.01 3.32 -13.57
N PRO A 165 6.43 4.16 -12.69
CA PRO A 165 5.08 3.94 -12.17
C PRO A 165 4.00 3.85 -13.26
N ARG A 166 4.23 4.44 -14.44
CA ARG A 166 3.31 4.33 -15.59
C ARG A 166 3.18 2.89 -16.06
N ASN A 167 4.28 2.14 -16.10
CA ASN A 167 4.24 0.72 -16.49
C ASN A 167 3.36 -0.09 -15.53
N TYR A 168 3.41 0.23 -14.24
CA TYR A 168 2.60 -0.46 -13.23
C TYR A 168 1.10 -0.18 -13.40
N VAL A 169 0.73 1.06 -13.74
CA VAL A 169 -0.66 1.45 -14.04
C VAL A 169 -1.14 0.84 -15.35
N ASP A 170 -0.35 0.96 -16.42
CA ASP A 170 -0.71 0.48 -17.75
C ASP A 170 -0.90 -1.05 -17.79
N MET A 171 -0.23 -1.76 -16.90
CA MET A 171 -0.37 -3.21 -16.75
C MET A 171 -1.50 -3.61 -15.81
N SER A 172 -2.08 -2.69 -15.04
CA SER A 172 -3.17 -3.03 -14.12
C SER A 172 -4.43 -3.44 -14.87
N LEU A 173 -5.10 -4.48 -14.38
CA LEU A 173 -6.30 -5.03 -14.98
C LEU A 173 -7.54 -4.54 -14.22
N ARG A 174 -8.40 -3.79 -14.88
CA ARG A 174 -9.73 -3.46 -14.38
C ARG A 174 -10.74 -4.48 -14.89
N ILE A 175 -11.58 -4.97 -14.00
CA ILE A 175 -12.72 -5.83 -14.29
C ILE A 175 -13.98 -5.25 -13.66
N GLU A 176 -15.12 -5.42 -14.35
CA GLU A 176 -16.42 -4.91 -13.89
C GLU A 176 -17.48 -6.02 -13.93
N GLN A 177 -18.45 -5.94 -13.02
CA GLN A 177 -19.63 -6.78 -13.07
C GLN A 177 -20.44 -6.47 -14.34
N GLY A 178 -20.85 -7.50 -15.08
CA GLY A 178 -21.52 -7.38 -16.37
C GLY A 178 -20.57 -7.23 -17.57
N GLU A 179 -19.24 -7.25 -17.33
CA GLU A 179 -18.27 -7.19 -18.41
C GLU A 179 -18.26 -8.50 -19.20
N ALA A 180 -18.33 -8.36 -20.54
CA ALA A 180 -18.19 -9.49 -21.44
C ALA A 180 -16.70 -9.82 -21.62
N ILE A 181 -16.22 -10.74 -20.84
CA ILE A 181 -14.87 -11.32 -20.90
C ILE A 181 -14.96 -12.80 -20.59
N ASP A 182 -14.32 -13.61 -21.40
CA ASP A 182 -14.26 -15.04 -21.17
C ASP A 182 -13.28 -15.34 -20.01
N ARG A 183 -13.59 -16.41 -19.26
CA ARG A 183 -12.78 -16.82 -18.12
C ARG A 183 -11.31 -17.07 -18.52
N ASP A 184 -11.06 -17.73 -19.63
CA ASP A 184 -9.70 -18.09 -20.06
C ASP A 184 -8.92 -16.83 -20.51
N GLU A 185 -9.60 -15.80 -21.01
CA GLU A 185 -9.01 -14.49 -21.26
C GLU A 185 -8.58 -13.83 -19.95
N LEU A 186 -9.44 -13.84 -18.91
CA LEU A 186 -9.07 -13.34 -17.59
C LEU A 186 -7.83 -14.06 -17.03
N LEU A 187 -7.78 -15.40 -17.17
CA LEU A 187 -6.63 -16.19 -16.70
C LEU A 187 -5.34 -15.80 -17.44
N GLY A 188 -5.41 -15.58 -18.75
CA GLY A 188 -4.27 -15.09 -19.54
C GLY A 188 -3.75 -13.75 -19.05
N ARG A 189 -4.66 -12.80 -18.82
CA ARG A 189 -4.30 -11.47 -18.27
C ARG A 189 -3.69 -11.54 -16.88
N LEU A 190 -4.15 -12.45 -16.01
CA LEU A 190 -3.55 -12.66 -14.69
C LEU A 190 -2.11 -13.18 -14.79
N VAL A 191 -1.83 -14.08 -15.72
CA VAL A 191 -0.47 -14.55 -15.99
C VAL A 191 0.41 -13.42 -16.53
N ASP A 192 -0.10 -12.55 -17.40
CA ASP A 192 0.61 -11.36 -17.89
C ASP A 192 0.93 -10.36 -16.76
N LEU A 193 0.13 -10.37 -15.68
CA LEU A 193 0.35 -9.61 -14.44
C LEU A 193 1.27 -10.32 -13.44
N ASN A 194 1.92 -11.42 -13.82
CA ASN A 194 2.79 -12.26 -12.98
C ASN A 194 2.09 -12.95 -11.81
N TYR A 195 0.77 -13.19 -11.90
CA TYR A 195 0.09 -14.08 -10.98
C TYR A 195 0.33 -15.53 -11.35
N GLU A 196 0.63 -16.36 -10.38
CA GLU A 196 0.78 -17.80 -10.57
C GLU A 196 -0.52 -18.55 -10.28
N ARG A 197 -0.84 -19.54 -11.12
CA ARG A 197 -1.95 -20.45 -10.83
C ARG A 197 -1.55 -21.46 -9.77
N ASN A 198 -2.26 -21.44 -8.64
CA ASN A 198 -2.08 -22.45 -7.58
C ASN A 198 -3.43 -22.85 -6.99
N ASP A 199 -3.94 -23.99 -7.41
CA ASP A 199 -5.26 -24.50 -6.98
C ASP A 199 -5.20 -25.17 -5.58
N VAL A 200 -4.00 -25.40 -5.02
CA VAL A 200 -3.75 -26.11 -3.76
C VAL A 200 -3.36 -25.13 -2.65
N ASP A 201 -2.33 -24.34 -2.89
CA ASP A 201 -1.78 -23.38 -1.92
C ASP A 201 -2.14 -21.95 -2.38
N PHE A 202 -3.17 -21.40 -1.76
CA PHE A 202 -3.72 -20.10 -2.14
C PHE A 202 -3.09 -19.00 -1.30
N THR A 203 -2.01 -18.42 -1.82
CA THR A 203 -1.20 -17.38 -1.20
C THR A 203 -1.23 -16.08 -2.00
N GLN A 204 -0.67 -15.00 -1.46
CA GLN A 204 -0.57 -13.73 -2.18
C GLN A 204 0.20 -13.89 -3.50
N GLY A 205 -0.23 -13.17 -4.53
CA GLY A 205 0.32 -13.30 -5.89
C GLY A 205 -0.15 -14.54 -6.66
N THR A 206 -1.11 -15.32 -6.12
CA THR A 206 -1.67 -16.49 -6.81
C THR A 206 -3.13 -16.32 -7.17
N PHE A 207 -3.58 -17.10 -8.14
CA PHE A 207 -5.00 -17.32 -8.42
C PHE A 207 -5.32 -18.81 -8.50
N ARG A 208 -6.57 -19.15 -8.23
CA ARG A 208 -7.08 -20.51 -8.38
C ARG A 208 -8.41 -20.53 -9.12
N VAL A 209 -8.72 -21.66 -9.74
CA VAL A 209 -9.92 -21.83 -10.58
C VAL A 209 -10.74 -23.00 -10.09
N ARG A 210 -12.04 -22.77 -9.90
CA ARG A 210 -13.01 -23.80 -9.52
C ARG A 210 -14.28 -23.65 -10.33
N GLY A 211 -14.41 -24.43 -11.41
CA GLY A 211 -15.55 -24.31 -12.34
C GLY A 211 -15.57 -22.92 -13.00
N ASP A 212 -16.69 -22.21 -12.84
CA ASP A 212 -16.89 -20.87 -13.39
C ASP A 212 -16.47 -19.76 -12.40
N THR A 213 -15.63 -20.10 -11.45
CA THR A 213 -15.15 -19.16 -10.42
C THR A 213 -13.63 -19.05 -10.46
N VAL A 214 -13.14 -17.81 -10.49
CA VAL A 214 -11.72 -17.48 -10.37
C VAL A 214 -11.54 -16.73 -9.05
N GLU A 215 -10.64 -17.22 -8.20
CA GLU A 215 -10.24 -16.51 -6.98
C GLU A 215 -8.81 -16.00 -7.14
N ILE A 216 -8.60 -14.73 -6.83
CA ILE A 216 -7.34 -14.02 -7.01
C ILE A 216 -6.93 -13.49 -5.66
N TYR A 217 -5.69 -13.76 -5.21
CA TYR A 217 -5.16 -13.19 -3.99
C TYR A 217 -4.13 -12.10 -4.31
N PRO A 218 -4.56 -10.81 -4.33
CA PRO A 218 -3.67 -9.72 -4.70
C PRO A 218 -2.47 -9.62 -3.76
N MET A 219 -1.31 -9.26 -4.31
CA MET A 219 -0.07 -9.14 -3.56
C MET A 219 -0.15 -8.08 -2.44
N TYR A 220 -0.91 -7.01 -2.66
CA TYR A 220 -1.08 -5.88 -1.74
C TYR A 220 -2.21 -6.06 -0.71
N GLY A 221 -3.10 -7.04 -0.89
CA GLY A 221 -4.33 -7.18 -0.12
C GLY A 221 -4.24 -8.18 1.03
N ARG A 222 -5.05 -7.97 2.06
CA ARG A 222 -5.40 -8.99 3.06
C ARG A 222 -6.76 -9.61 2.77
N TYR A 223 -7.16 -9.61 1.50
CA TYR A 223 -8.40 -10.16 1.00
C TYR A 223 -8.15 -10.84 -0.34
N ALA A 224 -8.97 -11.80 -0.68
CA ALA A 224 -9.03 -12.36 -2.02
C ALA A 224 -10.22 -11.78 -2.80
N LEU A 225 -10.09 -11.71 -4.11
CA LEU A 225 -11.20 -11.40 -5.02
C LEU A 225 -11.76 -12.71 -5.56
N ARG A 226 -13.08 -12.88 -5.50
CA ARG A 226 -13.80 -13.96 -6.17
C ARG A 226 -14.57 -13.38 -7.34
N VAL A 227 -14.26 -13.84 -8.54
CA VAL A 227 -14.91 -13.48 -9.79
C VAL A 227 -15.72 -14.70 -10.25
N GLU A 228 -17.02 -14.55 -10.32
CA GLU A 228 -17.96 -15.59 -10.75
C GLU A 228 -18.44 -15.26 -12.17
N PHE A 229 -18.40 -16.26 -13.05
CA PHE A 229 -18.80 -16.14 -14.43
C PHE A 229 -20.15 -16.79 -14.70
N TRP A 230 -20.92 -16.19 -15.60
CA TRP A 230 -22.07 -16.79 -16.23
C TRP A 230 -21.86 -16.80 -17.75
N GLY A 231 -21.45 -17.94 -18.31
CA GLY A 231 -20.96 -17.99 -19.70
C GLY A 231 -19.70 -17.13 -19.85
N ASP A 232 -19.73 -16.21 -20.80
CA ASP A 232 -18.63 -15.30 -21.15
C ASP A 232 -18.83 -13.88 -20.54
N GLU A 233 -19.47 -13.80 -19.37
CA GLU A 233 -19.74 -12.54 -18.66
C GLU A 233 -19.41 -12.68 -17.17
N ILE A 234 -18.86 -11.62 -16.57
CA ILE A 234 -18.64 -11.53 -15.13
C ILE A 234 -19.99 -11.28 -14.44
N ASP A 235 -20.53 -12.31 -13.77
CA ASP A 235 -21.78 -12.19 -13.01
C ASP A 235 -21.59 -11.44 -11.70
N ARG A 236 -20.52 -11.75 -10.95
CA ARG A 236 -20.24 -11.15 -9.64
C ARG A 236 -18.77 -11.02 -9.33
N ILE A 237 -18.44 -9.95 -8.61
CA ILE A 237 -17.12 -9.74 -8.00
C ILE A 237 -17.32 -9.56 -6.49
N ARG A 238 -16.58 -10.30 -5.67
CA ARG A 238 -16.66 -10.25 -4.20
C ARG A 238 -15.29 -10.23 -3.56
N LYS A 239 -15.15 -9.48 -2.46
CA LYS A 239 -13.99 -9.61 -1.57
C LYS A 239 -14.26 -10.67 -0.52
N LEU A 240 -13.26 -11.50 -0.27
CA LEU A 240 -13.34 -12.60 0.70
C LEU A 240 -12.20 -12.50 1.71
N ASP A 241 -12.43 -13.11 2.88
CA ASP A 241 -11.32 -13.56 3.70
C ASP A 241 -10.60 -14.73 3.01
N PRO A 242 -9.28 -14.66 2.77
CA PRO A 242 -8.56 -15.70 2.06
C PRO A 242 -8.43 -17.02 2.85
N LEU A 243 -8.50 -16.96 4.19
CA LEU A 243 -8.38 -18.12 5.08
C LEU A 243 -9.73 -18.79 5.33
N GLU A 244 -10.73 -18.00 5.66
CA GLU A 244 -12.06 -18.50 6.05
C GLU A 244 -12.99 -18.60 4.84
N GLY A 245 -12.70 -17.91 3.74
CA GLY A 245 -13.54 -17.86 2.54
C GLY A 245 -14.84 -17.07 2.72
N GLU A 246 -14.99 -16.37 3.84
CA GLU A 246 -16.16 -15.53 4.12
C GLU A 246 -16.20 -14.31 3.22
N VAL A 247 -17.39 -14.00 2.70
CA VAL A 247 -17.62 -12.81 1.87
C VAL A 247 -17.65 -11.57 2.76
N LYS A 248 -16.71 -10.63 2.49
CA LYS A 248 -16.62 -9.34 3.19
C LYS A 248 -17.48 -8.26 2.52
N SER A 249 -17.46 -8.21 1.18
CA SER A 249 -18.24 -7.25 0.39
C SER A 249 -18.49 -7.75 -1.02
N ALA A 250 -19.52 -7.18 -1.67
CA ALA A 250 -19.73 -7.27 -3.11
C ALA A 250 -19.17 -6.01 -3.76
N GLU A 251 -18.49 -6.16 -4.89
CA GLU A 251 -17.82 -5.07 -5.59
C GLU A 251 -18.41 -4.92 -6.98
N PRO A 252 -18.77 -3.71 -7.43
CA PRO A 252 -19.21 -3.51 -8.82
C PRO A 252 -18.06 -3.59 -9.81
N ALA A 253 -16.84 -3.31 -9.36
CA ALA A 253 -15.60 -3.38 -10.13
C ALA A 253 -14.41 -3.68 -9.23
N ALA A 254 -13.33 -4.19 -9.81
CA ALA A 254 -12.06 -4.37 -9.12
C ALA A 254 -10.90 -3.98 -10.03
N LEU A 255 -9.86 -3.39 -9.44
CA LEU A 255 -8.58 -3.10 -10.08
C LEU A 255 -7.53 -4.05 -9.52
N ILE A 256 -6.92 -4.83 -10.40
CA ILE A 256 -5.91 -5.83 -10.07
C ILE A 256 -4.57 -5.31 -10.58
N HIS A 257 -3.66 -5.05 -9.64
CA HIS A 257 -2.31 -4.61 -9.97
C HIS A 257 -1.38 -5.81 -10.18
N PRO A 258 -0.24 -5.63 -10.87
CA PRO A 258 0.76 -6.67 -11.03
C PRO A 258 1.21 -7.30 -9.70
N ALA A 259 1.53 -8.59 -9.73
CA ALA A 259 2.04 -9.31 -8.56
C ALA A 259 3.51 -9.02 -8.28
N GLU A 260 4.24 -8.39 -9.20
CA GLU A 260 5.63 -7.99 -9.03
C GLU A 260 5.83 -6.50 -9.34
N HIS A 261 6.82 -5.88 -8.65
CA HIS A 261 7.31 -4.57 -9.03
C HIS A 261 8.28 -4.68 -10.19
N TYR A 262 8.01 -3.97 -11.27
CA TYR A 262 8.94 -3.89 -12.40
C TYR A 262 10.10 -2.95 -12.08
N SER A 263 11.31 -3.44 -12.26
CA SER A 263 12.56 -2.69 -12.11
C SER A 263 13.07 -2.19 -13.47
#